data_a88991855f1dca1d055609f7020638d6
#
_entry.id   a88991855f1dca1d055609f7020638d6
#
_cell.length_a   1.000
_cell.length_b   1.000
_cell.length_c   1.000
_cell.angle_alpha   90.00
_cell.angle_beta   90.00
_cell.angle_gamma   90.00
#
_symmetry.space_group_name_H-M   'P 1'
#
loop_
_entity.id
_entity.type
_entity.pdbx_description
1 polymer ?
#
loop_
_entity_poly.entity_id
_entity_poly.type
_entity_poly.pdbx_seq_one_letter_code
_entity_poly.pdbx_strand_id
1 'polypeptide(L)'
;MERYFNFNKNKLDSLPIPTNSRETYHDTTIKGLSIRVAKTGRKTFIVRRKLNNKDTYSSVGHYPTTTIADARQKARDIFSTIDEGISPTQIKKETLSKQTLTLEKVFKDYQRSRGTNLEESTIKGYKSIIDNQLGDWKNIAISEIKRSMIEDRFLEVTHGTGKFIHKGGSPTRANTMIRVLRALYNYAMGQYVDSREQPLILHNPTAIISHNKAWNREKPRVGVVKDYNLKGWYEGVMKLTEHEKNLISANSSEVARDVFIFILFTGMRRNEVLTLKWDDIDLKDNTFTVAKTKNHEGLKLPLTWILLEVLERRKNDNGNPYVFEGDKPNSHLSPPKKQIEKARELVGFHFTNHDLRRTFSTTAHRLNFGKYTLDRLINHKTEDSGDVTARYVILDVEDLREPMNQITESIWSQIQ
;
A
#
# COMPACT_ATOMS: atom_id res chain seq x y z
N MET A 1 -51.07 12.06 40.53
CA MET A 1 -50.11 11.01 40.93
C MET A 1 -48.82 11.66 41.40
N GLU A 2 -48.22 11.21 42.48
CA GLU A 2 -46.95 11.76 42.93
C GLU A 2 -45.88 11.62 41.86
N ARG A 3 -45.11 12.70 41.56
CA ARG A 3 -44.08 12.66 40.53
C ARG A 3 -42.76 12.05 40.98
N TYR A 4 -42.59 11.86 42.27
CA TYR A 4 -41.39 11.28 42.88
C TYR A 4 -41.80 10.06 43.72
N PHE A 5 -41.35 8.87 43.34
CA PHE A 5 -41.61 7.63 44.05
C PHE A 5 -40.56 6.57 43.77
N ASN A 6 -40.45 5.58 44.65
CA ASN A 6 -39.62 4.42 44.44
C ASN A 6 -40.23 3.57 43.31
N PHE A 7 -39.46 3.40 42.19
CA PHE A 7 -39.94 2.64 41.05
C PHE A 7 -40.15 1.18 41.42
N ASN A 8 -41.35 0.70 41.19
CA ASN A 8 -41.74 -0.70 41.27
C ASN A 8 -42.69 -1.04 40.12
N LYS A 9 -42.86 -2.34 39.82
CA LYS A 9 -43.63 -2.80 38.67
C LYS A 9 -45.07 -2.24 38.70
N ASN A 10 -45.77 -2.40 39.82
CA ASN A 10 -47.19 -1.99 39.97
C ASN A 10 -47.39 -0.48 39.69
N LYS A 11 -46.53 0.36 40.26
CA LYS A 11 -46.60 1.81 40.02
C LYS A 11 -46.24 2.18 38.60
N LEU A 12 -45.28 1.51 37.98
CA LEU A 12 -44.91 1.81 36.57
C LEU A 12 -45.99 1.34 35.59
N ASP A 13 -46.66 0.21 35.85
CA ASP A 13 -47.73 -0.30 35.03
C ASP A 13 -48.95 0.64 35.09
N SER A 14 -49.27 1.20 36.28
CA SER A 14 -50.43 2.10 36.50
C SER A 14 -50.20 3.56 36.13
N LEU A 15 -49.05 3.93 35.58
CA LEU A 15 -48.81 5.31 35.14
C LEU A 15 -49.79 5.76 34.03
N PRO A 16 -50.46 6.89 34.23
CA PRO A 16 -51.45 7.39 33.27
C PRO A 16 -50.79 7.78 31.95
N ILE A 17 -51.54 7.58 30.85
CA ILE A 17 -51.13 8.05 29.54
C ILE A 17 -51.50 9.53 29.41
N PRO A 18 -50.55 10.44 29.20
CA PRO A 18 -50.81 11.86 29.14
C PRO A 18 -51.56 12.24 27.84
N THR A 19 -52.55 13.15 27.94
CA THR A 19 -53.37 13.61 26.82
C THR A 19 -52.66 14.68 25.98
N ASN A 20 -51.98 15.64 26.61
CA ASN A 20 -51.46 16.84 25.92
C ASN A 20 -49.97 16.83 25.65
N SER A 21 -49.14 16.29 26.55
CA SER A 21 -47.70 16.25 26.42
C SER A 21 -47.11 15.00 27.10
N ARG A 22 -45.85 14.76 26.96
CA ARG A 22 -45.12 13.74 27.70
C ARG A 22 -45.06 14.09 29.19
N GLU A 23 -45.25 13.12 30.07
CA GLU A 23 -45.04 13.28 31.50
C GLU A 23 -43.79 12.53 31.99
N THR A 24 -43.16 13.06 33.05
CA THR A 24 -41.93 12.50 33.60
C THR A 24 -42.09 12.27 35.09
N TYR A 25 -41.75 11.06 35.52
CA TYR A 25 -41.73 10.62 36.89
C TYR A 25 -40.32 10.26 37.32
N HIS A 26 -39.97 10.51 38.59
CA HIS A 26 -38.63 10.42 39.11
C HIS A 26 -38.44 9.30 40.10
N ASP A 27 -37.36 8.52 39.96
CA ASP A 27 -37.03 7.48 40.95
C ASP A 27 -36.44 8.11 42.21
N THR A 28 -36.99 7.76 43.40
CA THR A 28 -36.42 8.20 44.68
C THR A 28 -35.19 7.41 45.10
N THR A 29 -35.00 6.21 44.54
CA THR A 29 -33.84 5.36 44.86
C THR A 29 -32.55 5.82 44.12
N ILE A 30 -32.70 6.23 42.88
CA ILE A 30 -31.55 6.72 42.06
C ILE A 30 -31.86 8.14 41.64
N LYS A 31 -31.27 9.12 42.31
CA LYS A 31 -31.44 10.55 42.00
C LYS A 31 -30.94 10.84 40.57
N GLY A 32 -31.81 11.40 39.75
CA GLY A 32 -31.52 11.68 38.34
C GLY A 32 -32.01 10.62 37.36
N LEU A 33 -32.47 9.43 37.83
CA LEU A 33 -33.21 8.47 37.01
C LEU A 33 -34.69 8.86 36.97
N SER A 34 -35.27 8.82 35.78
CA SER A 34 -36.68 9.17 35.55
C SER A 34 -37.28 8.25 34.51
N ILE A 35 -38.61 8.12 34.52
CA ILE A 35 -39.33 7.47 33.46
C ILE A 35 -40.26 8.50 32.77
N ARG A 36 -40.21 8.54 31.47
CA ARG A 36 -41.01 9.42 30.63
C ARG A 36 -42.08 8.61 29.94
N VAL A 37 -43.31 9.04 30.09
CA VAL A 37 -44.49 8.46 29.43
C VAL A 37 -44.92 9.36 28.27
N ALA A 38 -44.96 8.80 27.08
CA ALA A 38 -45.40 9.49 25.87
C ALA A 38 -46.94 9.38 25.68
N LYS A 39 -47.52 10.21 24.82
CA LYS A 39 -48.96 10.13 24.45
C LYS A 39 -49.38 8.76 23.88
N THR A 40 -48.42 8.02 23.30
CA THR A 40 -48.66 6.67 22.80
C THR A 40 -48.65 5.59 23.88
N GLY A 41 -48.49 5.97 25.15
CA GLY A 41 -48.31 5.03 26.26
C GLY A 41 -46.90 4.47 26.40
N ARG A 42 -45.96 4.81 25.48
CA ARG A 42 -44.58 4.34 25.53
C ARG A 42 -43.85 4.92 26.75
N LYS A 43 -43.29 4.05 27.56
CA LYS A 43 -42.56 4.39 28.79
C LYS A 43 -41.07 4.24 28.55
N THR A 44 -40.29 5.31 28.77
CA THR A 44 -38.83 5.32 28.50
C THR A 44 -38.07 5.80 29.72
N PHE A 45 -37.16 4.99 30.22
CA PHE A 45 -36.21 5.39 31.25
C PHE A 45 -35.19 6.38 30.67
N ILE A 46 -34.99 7.47 31.41
CA ILE A 46 -34.05 8.53 31.09
C ILE A 46 -33.26 8.92 32.32
N VAL A 47 -32.03 9.32 32.12
CA VAL A 47 -31.19 9.95 33.16
C VAL A 47 -30.96 11.41 32.86
N ARG A 48 -30.90 12.23 33.91
CA ARG A 48 -30.53 13.64 33.86
C ARG A 48 -29.44 13.90 34.89
N ARG A 49 -28.32 14.49 34.46
CA ARG A 49 -27.24 14.96 35.31
C ARG A 49 -26.56 16.19 34.68
N LYS A 50 -26.01 17.07 35.49
CA LYS A 50 -25.25 18.22 35.00
C LYS A 50 -23.82 17.79 34.62
N LEU A 51 -23.35 18.20 33.43
CA LEU A 51 -22.00 18.11 32.98
C LEU A 51 -21.53 19.54 32.64
N ASN A 52 -20.49 20.05 33.29
CA ASN A 52 -20.00 21.42 33.08
C ASN A 52 -21.13 22.48 33.16
N ASN A 53 -21.94 22.41 34.19
CA ASN A 53 -23.12 23.27 34.44
C ASN A 53 -24.27 23.17 33.38
N LYS A 54 -24.18 22.23 32.40
CA LYS A 54 -25.23 21.99 31.41
C LYS A 54 -25.96 20.70 31.72
N ASP A 55 -27.33 20.74 31.65
CA ASP A 55 -28.14 19.53 31.82
C ASP A 55 -27.88 18.54 30.66
N THR A 56 -27.46 17.35 31.01
CA THR A 56 -27.24 16.25 30.09
C THR A 56 -28.29 15.19 30.27
N TYR A 57 -28.91 14.76 29.20
CA TYR A 57 -29.95 13.74 29.17
C TYR A 57 -29.49 12.53 28.38
N SER A 58 -29.76 11.31 28.86
CA SER A 58 -29.56 10.08 28.10
C SER A 58 -30.73 9.11 28.28
N SER A 59 -31.12 8.44 27.20
CA SER A 59 -32.09 7.35 27.26
C SER A 59 -31.40 6.07 27.76
N VAL A 60 -32.01 5.39 28.72
CA VAL A 60 -31.51 4.17 29.35
C VAL A 60 -32.13 2.91 28.73
N GLY A 61 -33.42 3.00 28.36
CA GLY A 61 -34.15 1.89 27.76
C GLY A 61 -35.66 2.08 27.86
N HIS A 62 -36.42 1.12 27.33
CA HIS A 62 -37.88 1.15 27.33
C HIS A 62 -38.43 0.15 28.34
N TYR A 63 -39.41 0.58 29.12
CA TYR A 63 -40.17 -0.32 29.96
C TYR A 63 -41.30 -0.96 29.13
N PRO A 64 -41.61 -2.27 29.29
CA PRO A 64 -41.04 -3.22 30.27
C PRO A 64 -39.79 -3.96 29.77
N THR A 65 -39.32 -3.79 28.54
CA THR A 65 -38.18 -4.49 27.96
C THR A 65 -36.90 -4.30 28.79
N THR A 66 -36.71 -3.08 29.34
CA THR A 66 -35.65 -2.81 30.33
C THR A 66 -36.29 -2.92 31.71
N THR A 67 -35.79 -3.79 32.55
CA THR A 67 -36.23 -3.96 33.94
C THR A 67 -35.86 -2.73 34.77
N ILE A 68 -36.54 -2.53 35.91
CA ILE A 68 -36.19 -1.45 36.86
C ILE A 68 -34.78 -1.61 37.39
N ALA A 69 -34.36 -2.87 37.70
CA ALA A 69 -33.01 -3.17 38.15
C ALA A 69 -31.95 -2.81 37.10
N ASP A 70 -32.17 -3.21 35.85
CA ASP A 70 -31.28 -2.88 34.74
C ASP A 70 -31.23 -1.37 34.50
N ALA A 71 -32.38 -0.69 34.59
CA ALA A 71 -32.45 0.78 34.39
C ALA A 71 -31.63 1.49 35.48
N ARG A 72 -31.71 1.02 36.74
CA ARG A 72 -30.93 1.57 37.85
C ARG A 72 -29.42 1.29 37.68
N GLN A 73 -29.05 0.08 37.25
CA GLN A 73 -27.64 -0.23 36.98
C GLN A 73 -27.07 0.63 35.85
N LYS A 74 -27.76 0.67 34.70
CA LYS A 74 -27.36 1.52 33.57
C LYS A 74 -27.31 3.01 33.93
N ALA A 75 -28.21 3.48 34.82
CA ALA A 75 -28.17 4.85 35.30
C ALA A 75 -26.90 5.12 36.12
N ARG A 76 -26.49 4.21 37.01
CA ARG A 76 -25.21 4.32 37.74
C ARG A 76 -24.02 4.38 36.82
N ASP A 77 -23.96 3.48 35.83
CA ASP A 77 -22.88 3.44 34.84
C ASP A 77 -22.78 4.75 34.04
N ILE A 78 -23.94 5.30 33.60
CA ILE A 78 -23.97 6.59 32.90
C ILE A 78 -23.54 7.74 33.83
N PHE A 79 -23.93 7.71 35.10
CA PHE A 79 -23.51 8.75 36.06
C PHE A 79 -22.01 8.71 36.33
N SER A 80 -21.42 7.52 36.52
CA SER A 80 -19.97 7.38 36.63
C SER A 80 -19.25 8.03 35.42
N THR A 81 -19.74 7.76 34.22
CA THR A 81 -19.18 8.32 32.99
C THR A 81 -19.28 9.85 32.93
N ILE A 82 -20.44 10.41 33.38
CA ILE A 82 -20.64 11.87 33.44
C ILE A 82 -19.73 12.50 34.49
N ASP A 83 -19.52 11.84 35.63
CA ASP A 83 -18.63 12.30 36.70
C ASP A 83 -17.16 12.31 36.27
N GLU A 84 -16.77 11.42 35.36
CA GLU A 84 -15.51 11.42 34.66
C GLU A 84 -15.39 12.52 33.57
N GLY A 85 -16.43 13.37 33.43
CA GLY A 85 -16.43 14.47 32.47
C GLY A 85 -16.87 14.08 31.04
N ILE A 86 -17.41 12.87 30.83
CA ILE A 86 -17.74 12.35 29.51
C ILE A 86 -19.23 12.42 29.23
N SER A 87 -19.63 13.00 28.09
CA SER A 87 -21.01 13.06 27.66
C SER A 87 -21.49 11.71 27.09
N PRO A 88 -22.63 11.13 27.57
CA PRO A 88 -23.22 9.93 26.97
C PRO A 88 -23.53 10.05 25.48
N THR A 89 -23.88 11.24 25.03
CA THR A 89 -24.10 11.54 23.60
C THR A 89 -22.81 11.43 22.81
N GLN A 90 -21.70 11.83 23.40
CA GLN A 90 -20.37 11.77 22.81
C GLN A 90 -19.90 10.32 22.67
N ILE A 91 -20.10 9.48 23.71
CA ILE A 91 -19.79 8.03 23.64
C ILE A 91 -20.57 7.38 22.50
N LYS A 92 -21.89 7.70 22.37
CA LYS A 92 -22.68 7.18 21.24
C LYS A 92 -22.13 7.60 19.89
N LYS A 93 -21.71 8.86 19.76
CA LYS A 93 -21.10 9.38 18.54
C LYS A 93 -19.77 8.70 18.23
N GLU A 94 -18.93 8.49 19.23
CA GLU A 94 -17.64 7.79 19.09
C GLU A 94 -17.84 6.31 18.74
N THR A 95 -18.81 5.64 19.37
CA THR A 95 -19.16 4.25 19.03
C THR A 95 -19.66 4.14 17.59
N LEU A 96 -20.53 5.06 17.17
CA LEU A 96 -21.01 5.11 15.79
C LEU A 96 -19.85 5.41 14.82
N SER A 97 -18.95 6.32 15.19
CA SER A 97 -17.76 6.62 14.39
C SER A 97 -16.87 5.38 14.22
N LYS A 98 -16.64 4.60 15.28
CA LYS A 98 -15.90 3.32 15.20
C LYS A 98 -16.58 2.33 14.24
N GLN A 99 -17.89 2.19 14.31
CA GLN A 99 -18.67 1.26 13.47
C GLN A 99 -18.71 1.68 12.00
N THR A 100 -18.70 2.98 11.72
CA THR A 100 -18.71 3.52 10.35
C THR A 100 -17.32 3.61 9.71
N LEU A 101 -16.26 3.37 10.48
CA LEU A 101 -14.89 3.40 9.99
C LEU A 101 -14.53 2.08 9.32
N THR A 102 -15.01 1.87 8.10
CA THR A 102 -14.77 0.65 7.33
C THR A 102 -13.35 0.59 6.76
N LEU A 103 -12.88 -0.61 6.41
CA LEU A 103 -11.56 -0.81 5.77
C LEU A 103 -11.45 0.01 4.48
N GLU A 104 -12.50 0.07 3.66
CA GLU A 104 -12.51 0.85 2.43
C GLU A 104 -12.40 2.36 2.70
N LYS A 105 -13.10 2.86 3.72
CA LYS A 105 -13.02 4.26 4.12
C LYS A 105 -11.60 4.62 4.55
N VAL A 106 -11.00 3.81 5.41
CA VAL A 106 -9.61 4.01 5.87
C VAL A 106 -8.64 4.01 4.68
N PHE A 107 -8.82 3.11 3.72
CA PHE A 107 -7.99 3.09 2.52
C PHE A 107 -8.14 4.35 1.67
N LYS A 108 -9.36 4.83 1.44
CA LYS A 108 -9.62 6.08 0.70
C LYS A 108 -9.00 7.30 1.39
N ASP A 109 -9.14 7.37 2.71
CA ASP A 109 -8.57 8.47 3.50
C ASP A 109 -7.03 8.40 3.52
N TYR A 110 -6.45 7.19 3.62
CA TYR A 110 -5.01 6.95 3.49
C TYR A 110 -4.48 7.41 2.11
N GLN A 111 -5.19 7.05 1.02
CA GLN A 111 -4.82 7.50 -0.32
C GLN A 111 -4.82 9.03 -0.43
N ARG A 112 -5.86 9.69 0.11
CA ARG A 112 -5.97 11.16 0.11
C ARG A 112 -4.83 11.82 0.89
N SER A 113 -4.52 11.29 2.06
CA SER A 113 -3.47 11.82 2.94
C SER A 113 -2.06 11.61 2.39
N ARG A 114 -1.81 10.49 1.70
CA ARG A 114 -0.49 10.09 1.20
C ARG A 114 -0.32 10.27 -0.30
N GLY A 115 -1.37 10.70 -1.03
CA GLY A 115 -1.44 10.63 -2.48
C GLY A 115 -0.32 11.36 -3.23
N THR A 116 0.27 12.41 -2.66
CA THR A 116 1.43 13.11 -3.24
C THR A 116 2.77 12.43 -2.94
N ASN A 117 2.82 11.56 -1.91
CA ASN A 117 4.04 10.93 -1.43
C ASN A 117 4.13 9.43 -1.76
N LEU A 118 3.09 8.87 -2.39
CA LEU A 118 3.08 7.47 -2.80
C LEU A 118 3.07 7.37 -4.32
N GLU A 119 3.96 6.55 -4.85
CA GLU A 119 3.93 6.18 -6.25
C GLU A 119 2.57 5.56 -6.63
N GLU A 120 2.05 5.93 -7.79
CA GLU A 120 0.77 5.42 -8.31
C GLU A 120 0.73 3.88 -8.38
N SER A 121 1.88 3.27 -8.69
CA SER A 121 2.06 1.82 -8.70
C SER A 121 1.84 1.19 -7.32
N THR A 122 2.25 1.85 -6.25
CA THR A 122 2.03 1.41 -4.86
C THR A 122 0.54 1.48 -4.52
N ILE A 123 -0.13 2.57 -4.89
CA ILE A 123 -1.57 2.73 -4.69
C ILE A 123 -2.35 1.65 -5.45
N LYS A 124 -2.00 1.38 -6.71
CA LYS A 124 -2.57 0.29 -7.52
C LYS A 124 -2.33 -1.07 -6.87
N GLY A 125 -1.14 -1.29 -6.32
CA GLY A 125 -0.79 -2.50 -5.58
C GLY A 125 -1.65 -2.70 -4.33
N TYR A 126 -1.83 -1.66 -3.51
CA TYR A 126 -2.69 -1.68 -2.32
C TYR A 126 -4.15 -1.95 -2.70
N LYS A 127 -4.65 -1.23 -3.71
CA LYS A 127 -6.00 -1.45 -4.25
C LYS A 127 -6.20 -2.89 -4.69
N SER A 128 -5.24 -3.46 -5.42
CA SER A 128 -5.30 -4.86 -5.85
C SER A 128 -5.36 -5.85 -4.69
N ILE A 129 -4.66 -5.60 -3.58
CA ILE A 129 -4.73 -6.41 -2.36
C ILE A 129 -6.12 -6.31 -1.74
N ILE A 130 -6.64 -5.09 -1.59
CA ILE A 130 -7.96 -4.85 -0.97
C ILE A 130 -9.07 -5.46 -1.81
N ASP A 131 -9.01 -5.32 -3.13
CA ASP A 131 -10.05 -5.84 -4.03
C ASP A 131 -10.04 -7.38 -4.10
N ASN A 132 -8.86 -8.00 -4.17
CA ASN A 132 -8.73 -9.42 -4.47
C ASN A 132 -8.56 -10.32 -3.23
N GLN A 133 -7.96 -9.85 -2.13
CA GLN A 133 -7.74 -10.64 -0.92
C GLN A 133 -8.63 -10.25 0.26
N LEU A 134 -9.17 -9.03 0.24
CA LEU A 134 -9.92 -8.43 1.35
C LEU A 134 -11.27 -7.84 0.87
N GLY A 135 -11.75 -8.28 -0.29
CA GLY A 135 -12.96 -7.73 -0.91
C GLY A 135 -14.20 -7.82 -0.02
N ASP A 136 -14.33 -8.92 0.71
CA ASP A 136 -15.38 -9.18 1.69
C ASP A 136 -15.23 -8.36 2.99
N TRP A 137 -14.03 -7.83 3.26
CA TRP A 137 -13.78 -6.99 4.44
C TRP A 137 -13.94 -5.50 4.18
N LYS A 138 -14.15 -5.08 2.95
CA LYS A 138 -14.23 -3.64 2.59
C LYS A 138 -15.22 -2.87 3.46
N ASN A 139 -16.38 -3.48 3.69
CA ASN A 139 -17.47 -2.86 4.43
C ASN A 139 -17.48 -3.22 5.93
N ILE A 140 -16.53 -4.02 6.38
CA ILE A 140 -16.37 -4.33 7.81
C ILE A 140 -15.68 -3.13 8.48
N ALA A 141 -16.17 -2.75 9.67
CA ALA A 141 -15.50 -1.76 10.49
C ALA A 141 -14.10 -2.26 10.86
N ILE A 142 -13.09 -1.41 10.71
CA ILE A 142 -11.69 -1.81 10.96
C ILE A 142 -11.49 -2.28 12.41
N SER A 143 -12.30 -1.79 13.34
CA SER A 143 -12.33 -2.22 14.75
C SER A 143 -12.88 -3.63 14.98
N GLU A 144 -13.63 -4.18 14.01
CA GLU A 144 -14.23 -5.51 14.08
C GLU A 144 -13.37 -6.60 13.47
N ILE A 145 -12.31 -6.24 12.73
CA ILE A 145 -11.37 -7.21 12.16
C ILE A 145 -10.47 -7.74 13.27
N LYS A 146 -10.73 -8.98 13.69
CA LYS A 146 -10.05 -9.65 14.80
C LYS A 146 -8.74 -10.30 14.38
N ARG A 147 -7.88 -10.60 15.37
CA ARG A 147 -6.59 -11.30 15.15
C ARG A 147 -6.80 -12.66 14.46
N SER A 148 -7.81 -13.44 14.87
CA SER A 148 -8.13 -14.72 14.24
C SER A 148 -8.47 -14.57 12.76
N MET A 149 -9.26 -13.55 12.39
CA MET A 149 -9.58 -13.26 10.99
C MET A 149 -8.31 -12.96 10.17
N ILE A 150 -7.34 -12.24 10.77
CA ILE A 150 -6.06 -11.94 10.13
C ILE A 150 -5.26 -13.23 9.88
N GLU A 151 -5.16 -14.10 10.91
CA GLU A 151 -4.43 -15.37 10.81
C GLU A 151 -5.08 -16.31 9.78
N ASP A 152 -6.40 -16.49 9.85
CA ASP A 152 -7.14 -17.32 8.91
C ASP A 152 -6.95 -16.84 7.47
N ARG A 153 -7.13 -15.53 7.21
CA ARG A 153 -6.94 -14.95 5.88
C ARG A 153 -5.50 -15.07 5.39
N PHE A 154 -4.53 -14.92 6.28
CA PHE A 154 -3.12 -15.10 5.95
C PHE A 154 -2.84 -16.54 5.49
N LEU A 155 -3.38 -17.53 6.18
CA LEU A 155 -3.25 -18.94 5.81
C LEU A 155 -3.99 -19.25 4.51
N GLU A 156 -5.22 -18.75 4.35
CA GLU A 156 -5.99 -18.88 3.11
C GLU A 156 -5.18 -18.37 1.90
N VAL A 157 -4.62 -17.16 1.97
CA VAL A 157 -3.83 -16.58 0.87
C VAL A 157 -2.52 -17.33 0.68
N THR A 158 -1.90 -17.83 1.75
CA THR A 158 -0.67 -18.61 1.68
C THR A 158 -0.87 -19.92 0.92
N HIS A 159 -1.94 -20.65 1.24
CA HIS A 159 -2.17 -22.01 0.73
C HIS A 159 -3.09 -22.08 -0.49
N GLY A 160 -3.74 -20.99 -0.86
CA GLY A 160 -4.69 -20.98 -1.97
C GLY A 160 -6.03 -21.59 -1.63
N THR A 161 -6.43 -21.54 -0.36
CA THR A 161 -7.72 -21.98 0.13
C THR A 161 -8.65 -20.79 0.33
N GLY A 162 -9.96 -20.91 0.02
CA GLY A 162 -10.92 -19.82 0.21
C GLY A 162 -11.39 -19.13 -1.08
N LYS A 163 -12.41 -18.28 -0.95
CA LYS A 163 -13.16 -17.68 -2.08
C LYS A 163 -12.38 -16.70 -2.96
N PHE A 164 -11.34 -16.08 -2.44
CA PHE A 164 -10.66 -14.93 -3.07
C PHE A 164 -9.25 -15.27 -3.56
N ILE A 165 -8.98 -16.55 -3.86
CA ILE A 165 -7.60 -16.99 -3.96
C ILE A 165 -7.32 -17.71 -5.27
N HIS A 166 -6.19 -17.35 -5.91
CA HIS A 166 -5.64 -18.08 -7.02
C HIS A 166 -5.33 -19.53 -6.61
N LYS A 167 -5.73 -20.49 -7.41
CA LYS A 167 -5.36 -21.91 -7.22
C LYS A 167 -3.84 -22.01 -7.02
N GLY A 168 -3.42 -22.62 -5.91
CA GLY A 168 -2.01 -22.83 -5.58
C GLY A 168 -1.41 -21.89 -4.54
N GLY A 169 -2.17 -20.90 -4.07
CA GLY A 169 -1.70 -19.95 -3.02
C GLY A 169 -0.59 -19.01 -3.45
N SER A 170 -0.27 -18.07 -2.58
CA SER A 170 0.83 -17.13 -2.79
C SER A 170 1.39 -16.61 -1.46
N PRO A 171 2.41 -17.26 -0.90
CA PRO A 171 3.06 -16.84 0.34
C PRO A 171 3.53 -15.37 0.32
N THR A 172 4.14 -14.93 -0.78
CA THR A 172 4.58 -13.53 -0.95
C THR A 172 3.40 -12.56 -0.95
N ARG A 173 2.26 -12.96 -1.56
CA ARG A 173 1.07 -12.11 -1.59
C ARG A 173 0.40 -12.04 -0.22
N ALA A 174 0.42 -13.13 0.56
CA ALA A 174 -0.01 -13.14 1.95
C ALA A 174 0.82 -12.15 2.79
N ASN A 175 2.13 -12.19 2.68
CA ASN A 175 3.01 -11.23 3.35
C ASN A 175 2.70 -9.78 2.92
N THR A 176 2.49 -9.54 1.62
CA THR A 176 2.14 -8.22 1.09
C THR A 176 0.82 -7.72 1.65
N MET A 177 -0.20 -8.59 1.73
CA MET A 177 -1.50 -8.27 2.32
C MET A 177 -1.35 -7.80 3.78
N ILE A 178 -0.56 -8.49 4.58
CA ILE A 178 -0.31 -8.09 5.97
C ILE A 178 0.42 -6.75 6.04
N ARG A 179 1.40 -6.50 5.15
CA ARG A 179 2.09 -5.19 5.08
C ARG A 179 1.13 -4.05 4.75
N VAL A 180 0.20 -4.27 3.80
CA VAL A 180 -0.84 -3.29 3.45
C VAL A 180 -1.77 -3.03 4.63
N LEU A 181 -2.34 -4.08 5.23
CA LEU A 181 -3.20 -3.94 6.41
C LEU A 181 -2.48 -3.23 7.55
N ARG A 182 -1.21 -3.59 7.81
CA ARG A 182 -0.38 -2.93 8.84
C ARG A 182 -0.28 -1.42 8.62
N ALA A 183 -0.03 -1.01 7.38
CA ALA A 183 0.06 0.41 7.02
C ALA A 183 -1.26 1.14 7.25
N LEU A 184 -2.40 0.52 6.87
CA LEU A 184 -3.73 1.10 7.08
C LEU A 184 -4.10 1.20 8.56
N TYR A 185 -3.79 0.18 9.37
CA TYR A 185 -4.01 0.24 10.82
C TYR A 185 -3.16 1.29 11.50
N ASN A 186 -1.87 1.38 11.16
CA ASN A 186 -0.99 2.40 11.73
C ASN A 186 -1.46 3.82 11.36
N TYR A 187 -1.93 4.01 10.13
CA TYR A 187 -2.58 5.26 9.73
C TYR A 187 -3.85 5.52 10.53
N ALA A 188 -4.72 4.51 10.67
CA ALA A 188 -5.97 4.67 11.39
C ALA A 188 -5.77 5.00 12.87
N MET A 189 -4.78 4.39 13.52
CA MET A 189 -4.43 4.65 14.91
C MET A 189 -3.95 6.09 15.13
N GLY A 190 -3.24 6.68 14.17
CA GLY A 190 -2.78 8.08 14.27
C GLY A 190 -3.81 9.10 13.80
N GLN A 191 -4.68 8.73 12.85
CA GLN A 191 -5.58 9.69 12.19
C GLN A 191 -6.93 9.83 12.88
N TYR A 192 -7.47 8.75 13.42
CA TYR A 192 -8.81 8.76 13.99
C TYR A 192 -8.73 8.75 15.51
N VAL A 193 -9.04 9.89 16.10
CA VAL A 193 -9.02 10.11 17.55
C VAL A 193 -10.41 10.45 18.08
N ASP A 194 -10.62 10.20 19.34
CA ASP A 194 -11.81 10.65 20.06
C ASP A 194 -11.67 12.14 20.46
N SER A 195 -12.66 12.65 21.17
CA SER A 195 -12.67 14.04 21.64
C SER A 195 -11.61 14.37 22.70
N ARG A 196 -10.90 13.37 23.22
CA ARG A 196 -9.78 13.50 24.15
C ARG A 196 -8.44 13.22 23.47
N GLU A 197 -8.43 13.25 22.13
CA GLU A 197 -7.26 12.94 21.28
C GLU A 197 -6.71 11.51 21.50
N GLN A 198 -7.54 10.58 22.04
CA GLN A 198 -7.16 9.20 22.17
C GLN A 198 -7.52 8.42 20.89
N PRO A 199 -6.65 7.50 20.43
CA PRO A 199 -6.93 6.72 19.24
C PRO A 199 -8.26 5.96 19.32
N LEU A 200 -9.11 6.07 18.30
CA LEU A 200 -10.32 5.23 18.19
C LEU A 200 -9.97 3.75 17.99
N ILE A 201 -8.82 3.48 17.36
CA ILE A 201 -8.28 2.13 17.15
C ILE A 201 -7.04 1.99 18.02
N LEU A 202 -7.13 1.19 19.07
CA LEU A 202 -6.08 1.07 20.08
C LEU A 202 -4.96 0.09 19.71
N HIS A 203 -5.25 -0.90 18.85
CA HIS A 203 -4.33 -1.99 18.55
C HIS A 203 -4.33 -2.32 17.06
N ASN A 204 -3.14 -2.66 16.56
CA ASN A 204 -2.99 -3.20 15.21
C ASN A 204 -3.05 -4.74 15.27
N PRO A 205 -4.15 -5.39 14.81
CA PRO A 205 -4.29 -6.83 14.90
C PRO A 205 -3.29 -7.60 14.03
N THR A 206 -2.69 -6.98 13.02
CA THR A 206 -1.69 -7.63 12.16
C THR A 206 -0.39 -7.96 12.90
N ALA A 207 -0.17 -7.38 14.09
CA ALA A 207 0.99 -7.66 14.92
C ALA A 207 1.09 -9.14 15.30
N ILE A 208 -0.03 -9.89 15.32
CA ILE A 208 -0.08 -11.31 15.62
C ILE A 208 0.83 -12.14 14.71
N ILE A 209 0.93 -11.79 13.42
CA ILE A 209 1.78 -12.50 12.45
C ILE A 209 3.27 -12.41 12.83
N SER A 210 3.71 -11.25 13.34
CA SER A 210 5.08 -11.08 13.83
C SER A 210 5.28 -11.74 15.19
N HIS A 211 4.31 -11.62 16.09
CA HIS A 211 4.35 -12.22 17.43
C HIS A 211 4.50 -13.75 17.34
N ASN A 212 3.71 -14.39 16.48
CA ASN A 212 3.73 -15.83 16.25
C ASN A 212 4.87 -16.28 15.31
N LYS A 213 5.73 -15.36 14.84
CA LYS A 213 6.78 -15.64 13.82
C LYS A 213 6.24 -16.34 12.57
N ALA A 214 4.99 -16.04 12.19
CA ALA A 214 4.24 -16.73 11.15
C ALA A 214 4.49 -16.23 9.73
N TRP A 215 5.39 -15.24 9.55
CA TRP A 215 5.72 -14.73 8.22
C TRP A 215 6.22 -15.84 7.29
N ASN A 216 5.68 -15.87 6.08
CA ASN A 216 6.19 -16.75 5.05
C ASN A 216 7.63 -16.38 4.68
N ARG A 217 8.50 -17.38 4.54
CA ARG A 217 9.86 -17.18 4.06
C ARG A 217 9.85 -16.84 2.57
N GLU A 218 10.33 -15.67 2.23
CA GLU A 218 10.49 -15.24 0.84
C GLU A 218 11.93 -15.54 0.42
N LYS A 219 12.11 -16.46 -0.56
CA LYS A 219 13.44 -16.69 -1.14
C LYS A 219 13.80 -15.51 -2.04
N PRO A 220 14.95 -14.85 -1.84
CA PRO A 220 15.42 -13.85 -2.77
C PRO A 220 15.52 -14.45 -4.18
N ARG A 221 15.07 -13.72 -5.18
CA ARG A 221 15.32 -14.10 -6.57
C ARG A 221 16.77 -13.81 -6.87
N VAL A 222 17.55 -14.84 -7.23
CA VAL A 222 18.99 -14.74 -7.49
C VAL A 222 19.35 -14.96 -8.97
N GLY A 223 18.37 -14.77 -9.88
CA GLY A 223 18.61 -14.93 -11.31
C GLY A 223 19.63 -13.93 -11.83
N VAL A 224 20.57 -14.42 -12.62
CA VAL A 224 21.52 -13.67 -13.46
C VAL A 224 21.63 -14.41 -14.80
N VAL A 225 21.89 -13.72 -15.89
CA VAL A 225 22.30 -14.37 -17.13
C VAL A 225 23.77 -14.74 -16.94
N LYS A 226 24.04 -16.03 -16.93
CA LYS A 226 25.41 -16.54 -16.72
C LYS A 226 26.27 -16.25 -17.95
N ASP A 227 27.58 -16.09 -17.75
CA ASP A 227 28.54 -15.70 -18.79
C ASP A 227 28.42 -16.60 -20.04
N TYR A 228 28.38 -17.92 -19.87
CA TYR A 228 28.24 -18.88 -20.97
C TYR A 228 26.87 -18.82 -21.69
N ASN A 229 25.91 -18.13 -21.15
CA ASN A 229 24.58 -17.92 -21.75
C ASN A 229 24.46 -16.54 -22.43
N LEU A 230 25.41 -15.61 -22.23
CA LEU A 230 25.31 -14.24 -22.76
C LEU A 230 25.26 -14.22 -24.27
N LYS A 231 26.08 -15.02 -24.93
CA LYS A 231 26.08 -15.17 -26.42
C LYS A 231 24.69 -15.61 -26.91
N GLY A 232 24.20 -16.75 -26.42
CA GLY A 232 22.87 -17.25 -26.82
C GLY A 232 21.73 -16.31 -26.45
N TRP A 233 21.86 -15.61 -25.31
CA TRP A 233 20.89 -14.58 -24.94
C TRP A 233 20.87 -13.42 -25.95
N TYR A 234 22.04 -12.89 -26.32
CA TYR A 234 22.14 -11.78 -27.27
C TYR A 234 21.63 -12.17 -28.66
N GLU A 235 22.06 -13.32 -29.17
CA GLU A 235 21.59 -13.84 -30.47
C GLU A 235 20.07 -14.05 -30.46
N GLY A 236 19.51 -14.64 -29.39
CA GLY A 236 18.07 -14.84 -29.27
C GLY A 236 17.28 -13.54 -29.18
N VAL A 237 17.78 -12.56 -28.45
CA VAL A 237 17.16 -11.23 -28.34
C VAL A 237 17.24 -10.48 -29.68
N MET A 238 18.33 -10.59 -30.42
CA MET A 238 18.46 -10.01 -31.77
C MET A 238 17.42 -10.60 -32.76
N LYS A 239 17.12 -11.89 -32.66
CA LYS A 239 16.10 -12.58 -33.48
C LYS A 239 14.66 -12.18 -33.14
N LEU A 240 14.44 -11.43 -32.06
CA LEU A 240 13.11 -10.99 -31.66
C LEU A 240 12.37 -10.21 -32.78
N THR A 241 13.12 -9.54 -33.66
CA THR A 241 12.60 -8.74 -34.76
C THR A 241 12.27 -9.54 -36.02
N GLU A 242 12.84 -10.73 -36.18
CA GLU A 242 12.71 -11.55 -37.41
C GLU A 242 11.36 -12.32 -37.46
N HIS A 243 10.72 -12.58 -36.33
CA HIS A 243 9.59 -13.49 -36.18
C HIS A 243 8.20 -12.84 -36.21
N GLU A 244 8.09 -11.52 -36.33
CA GLU A 244 6.83 -10.82 -36.08
C GLU A 244 6.17 -10.19 -37.27
N LYS A 245 5.93 -10.97 -38.31
CA LYS A 245 5.10 -10.46 -39.43
C LYS A 245 3.59 -10.42 -39.12
N ASN A 246 3.07 -11.03 -38.02
CA ASN A 246 1.63 -11.27 -37.86
C ASN A 246 0.95 -11.07 -36.49
N LEU A 247 1.61 -10.71 -35.38
CA LEU A 247 0.94 -10.74 -34.05
C LEU A 247 1.24 -9.60 -33.06
N ILE A 248 2.31 -8.84 -33.25
CA ILE A 248 2.67 -7.67 -32.42
C ILE A 248 3.23 -6.64 -33.43
N SER A 249 3.06 -5.33 -33.17
CA SER A 249 3.68 -4.34 -34.08
C SER A 249 5.19 -4.61 -34.14
N ALA A 250 5.74 -4.71 -35.36
CA ALA A 250 7.18 -4.97 -35.57
C ALA A 250 8.02 -3.93 -34.81
N ASN A 251 7.54 -2.69 -34.73
CA ASN A 251 8.15 -1.62 -33.98
C ASN A 251 8.27 -1.96 -32.46
N SER A 252 7.23 -2.54 -31.84
CA SER A 252 7.29 -2.82 -30.40
C SER A 252 8.30 -3.92 -30.05
N SER A 253 8.63 -4.81 -30.97
CA SER A 253 9.66 -5.85 -30.76
C SER A 253 11.07 -5.33 -30.92
N GLU A 254 11.28 -4.46 -31.89
CA GLU A 254 12.55 -3.75 -32.05
C GLU A 254 12.84 -2.87 -30.84
N VAL A 255 11.85 -2.09 -30.38
CA VAL A 255 11.99 -1.26 -29.19
C VAL A 255 12.27 -2.13 -27.95
N ALA A 256 11.57 -3.27 -27.80
CA ALA A 256 11.78 -4.17 -26.67
C ALA A 256 13.16 -4.82 -26.68
N ARG A 257 13.67 -5.24 -27.87
CA ARG A 257 15.05 -5.71 -28.06
C ARG A 257 16.03 -4.69 -27.49
N ASP A 258 15.91 -3.46 -27.94
CA ASP A 258 16.82 -2.37 -27.57
C ASP A 258 16.68 -2.00 -26.09
N VAL A 259 15.49 -2.09 -25.49
CA VAL A 259 15.29 -1.96 -24.04
C VAL A 259 16.06 -3.05 -23.28
N PHE A 260 16.01 -4.31 -23.72
CA PHE A 260 16.73 -5.39 -23.05
C PHE A 260 18.25 -5.21 -23.12
N ILE A 261 18.77 -4.80 -24.28
CA ILE A 261 20.19 -4.50 -24.47
C ILE A 261 20.58 -3.32 -23.56
N PHE A 262 19.80 -2.24 -23.56
CA PHE A 262 20.08 -1.05 -22.76
C PHE A 262 20.11 -1.39 -21.25
N ILE A 263 19.19 -2.24 -20.77
CA ILE A 263 19.18 -2.68 -19.37
C ILE A 263 20.43 -3.51 -19.06
N LEU A 264 20.85 -4.42 -19.95
CA LEU A 264 22.02 -5.27 -19.72
C LEU A 264 23.30 -4.42 -19.60
N PHE A 265 23.46 -3.38 -20.43
CA PHE A 265 24.67 -2.59 -20.49
C PHE A 265 24.67 -1.33 -19.61
N THR A 266 23.56 -1.04 -18.91
CA THR A 266 23.50 0.09 -17.97
C THR A 266 23.18 -0.36 -16.54
N GLY A 267 22.62 -1.55 -16.35
CA GLY A 267 22.10 -1.97 -15.07
C GLY A 267 20.89 -1.15 -14.57
N MET A 268 20.27 -0.30 -15.38
CA MET A 268 19.14 0.54 -15.01
C MET A 268 17.88 -0.27 -14.68
N ARG A 269 16.98 0.33 -13.89
CA ARG A 269 15.65 -0.26 -13.69
C ARG A 269 14.83 -0.15 -14.96
N ARG A 270 14.05 -1.20 -15.27
CA ARG A 270 13.21 -1.23 -16.48
C ARG A 270 12.40 0.07 -16.70
N ASN A 271 11.76 0.60 -15.67
CA ASN A 271 10.93 1.79 -15.83
C ASN A 271 11.77 3.05 -16.09
N GLU A 272 12.98 3.13 -15.55
CA GLU A 272 13.92 4.22 -15.85
C GLU A 272 14.31 4.20 -17.33
N VAL A 273 14.59 3.03 -17.90
CA VAL A 273 14.87 2.87 -19.33
C VAL A 273 13.65 3.21 -20.17
N LEU A 274 12.48 2.64 -19.86
CA LEU A 274 11.25 2.88 -20.65
C LEU A 274 10.85 4.35 -20.72
N THR A 275 11.14 5.13 -19.67
CA THR A 275 10.75 6.56 -19.59
C THR A 275 11.86 7.52 -19.99
N LEU A 276 13.01 7.03 -20.52
CA LEU A 276 14.13 7.84 -20.99
C LEU A 276 13.67 8.69 -22.18
N LYS A 277 13.99 9.98 -22.15
CA LYS A 277 13.65 10.93 -23.19
C LYS A 277 14.87 11.34 -24.00
N TRP A 278 14.65 11.81 -25.23
CA TRP A 278 15.70 12.38 -26.04
C TRP A 278 16.33 13.63 -25.41
N ASP A 279 15.56 14.44 -24.70
CA ASP A 279 16.06 15.60 -23.96
C ASP A 279 17.01 15.22 -22.81
N ASP A 280 16.98 13.96 -22.34
CA ASP A 280 17.87 13.44 -21.33
C ASP A 280 19.22 12.93 -21.91
N ILE A 281 19.39 12.94 -23.24
CA ILE A 281 20.57 12.43 -23.94
C ILE A 281 21.45 13.60 -24.40
N ASP A 282 22.72 13.57 -24.01
CA ASP A 282 23.75 14.47 -24.49
C ASP A 282 24.77 13.70 -25.36
N LEU A 283 24.55 13.72 -26.70
CA LEU A 283 25.44 13.05 -27.65
C LEU A 283 26.80 13.76 -27.81
N LYS A 284 26.93 15.04 -27.42
CA LYS A 284 28.22 15.74 -27.48
C LYS A 284 29.14 15.31 -26.34
N ASP A 285 28.57 15.11 -25.20
CA ASP A 285 29.28 14.66 -24.00
C ASP A 285 29.25 13.12 -23.84
N ASN A 286 28.53 12.38 -24.68
CA ASN A 286 28.27 10.96 -24.59
C ASN A 286 27.76 10.58 -23.21
N THR A 287 26.68 11.24 -22.77
CA THR A 287 26.05 10.98 -21.46
C THR A 287 24.54 10.97 -21.57
N PHE A 288 23.90 10.41 -20.56
CA PHE A 288 22.44 10.52 -20.41
C PHE A 288 22.07 10.73 -18.94
N THR A 289 20.93 11.35 -18.72
CA THR A 289 20.45 11.70 -17.40
C THR A 289 19.17 10.93 -17.06
N VAL A 290 19.13 10.27 -15.92
CA VAL A 290 17.92 9.63 -15.38
C VAL A 290 17.20 10.67 -14.51
N ALA A 291 16.27 11.41 -15.11
CA ALA A 291 15.64 12.59 -14.50
C ALA A 291 14.75 12.27 -13.27
N LYS A 292 14.11 11.09 -13.23
CA LYS A 292 13.26 10.64 -12.11
C LYS A 292 13.79 9.35 -11.53
N THR A 293 14.70 9.49 -10.60
CA THR A 293 15.08 8.36 -9.76
C THR A 293 14.12 8.24 -8.59
N LYS A 294 13.98 7.06 -8.01
CA LYS A 294 13.21 6.86 -6.76
C LYS A 294 13.70 7.76 -5.62
N ASN A 295 14.87 8.38 -5.81
CA ASN A 295 15.58 9.22 -4.84
C ASN A 295 15.38 10.72 -5.08
N HIS A 296 14.60 11.12 -6.10
CA HIS A 296 14.36 12.51 -6.53
C HIS A 296 15.61 13.29 -7.00
N GLU A 297 16.78 12.65 -7.10
CA GLU A 297 17.99 13.23 -7.66
C GLU A 297 18.23 12.70 -9.09
N GLY A 298 18.61 13.58 -10.03
CA GLY A 298 19.03 13.20 -11.37
C GLY A 298 20.35 12.41 -11.30
N LEU A 299 20.44 11.32 -12.07
CA LEU A 299 21.68 10.55 -12.20
C LEU A 299 22.21 10.71 -13.62
N LYS A 300 23.39 11.32 -13.80
CA LYS A 300 24.09 11.40 -15.06
C LYS A 300 25.03 10.21 -15.21
N LEU A 301 24.93 9.49 -16.34
CA LEU A 301 25.70 8.29 -16.65
C LEU A 301 26.33 8.39 -18.02
N PRO A 302 27.51 7.78 -18.25
CA PRO A 302 28.16 7.77 -19.55
C PRO A 302 27.48 6.82 -20.53
N LEU A 303 27.50 7.15 -21.82
CA LEU A 303 27.11 6.30 -22.93
C LEU A 303 28.34 5.56 -23.46
N THR A 304 28.29 4.23 -23.46
CA THR A 304 29.29 3.40 -24.13
C THR A 304 28.92 3.17 -25.58
N TRP A 305 29.85 2.65 -26.39
CA TRP A 305 29.63 2.46 -27.82
C TRP A 305 28.39 1.62 -28.14
N ILE A 306 28.09 0.56 -27.38
CA ILE A 306 26.91 -0.27 -27.60
C ILE A 306 25.59 0.50 -27.34
N LEU A 307 25.60 1.41 -26.36
CA LEU A 307 24.45 2.26 -26.06
C LEU A 307 24.25 3.32 -27.14
N LEU A 308 25.32 3.86 -27.70
CA LEU A 308 25.25 4.78 -28.86
C LEU A 308 24.65 4.08 -30.09
N GLU A 309 25.03 2.81 -30.35
CA GLU A 309 24.40 2.02 -31.41
C GLU A 309 22.90 1.81 -31.19
N VAL A 310 22.50 1.55 -29.93
CA VAL A 310 21.06 1.45 -29.58
C VAL A 310 20.35 2.77 -29.87
N LEU A 311 20.92 3.88 -29.43
CA LEU A 311 20.34 5.21 -29.66
C LEU A 311 20.22 5.55 -31.14
N GLU A 312 21.23 5.22 -31.95
CA GLU A 312 21.19 5.46 -33.41
C GLU A 312 20.07 4.64 -34.06
N ARG A 313 19.87 3.37 -33.67
CA ARG A 313 18.73 2.57 -34.16
C ARG A 313 17.37 3.11 -33.73
N ARG A 314 17.29 3.84 -32.61
CA ARG A 314 16.02 4.40 -32.07
C ARG A 314 15.73 5.80 -32.61
N LYS A 315 16.73 6.48 -33.21
CA LYS A 315 16.58 7.80 -33.77
C LYS A 315 15.58 7.77 -34.91
N ASN A 316 14.55 8.60 -34.80
CA ASN A 316 13.54 8.79 -35.81
C ASN A 316 13.05 10.25 -35.81
N ASP A 317 12.41 10.66 -36.87
CA ASP A 317 11.91 12.03 -37.08
C ASP A 317 10.42 12.18 -36.75
N ASN A 318 9.83 11.23 -36.02
CA ASN A 318 8.39 11.23 -35.72
C ASN A 318 7.97 12.14 -34.56
N GLY A 319 8.94 12.82 -33.91
CA GLY A 319 8.69 13.76 -32.83
C GLY A 319 8.29 13.14 -31.50
N ASN A 320 8.40 11.83 -31.32
CA ASN A 320 8.14 11.18 -30.03
C ASN A 320 9.24 11.59 -29.04
N PRO A 321 8.88 12.12 -27.84
CA PRO A 321 9.88 12.55 -26.86
C PRO A 321 10.66 11.41 -26.21
N TYR A 322 10.19 10.14 -26.30
CA TYR A 322 10.81 8.99 -25.64
C TYR A 322 11.76 8.24 -26.59
N VAL A 323 12.91 7.83 -26.08
CA VAL A 323 13.88 6.98 -26.80
C VAL A 323 13.26 5.62 -27.13
N PHE A 324 12.55 5.05 -26.17
CA PHE A 324 11.86 3.77 -26.32
C PHE A 324 10.35 4.00 -26.50
N GLU A 325 9.99 4.38 -27.69
CA GLU A 325 8.64 4.78 -28.05
C GLU A 325 7.60 3.63 -27.92
N GLY A 326 6.37 4.00 -27.61
CA GLY A 326 5.22 3.11 -27.60
C GLY A 326 4.33 3.28 -28.82
N ASP A 327 3.29 2.45 -28.93
CA ASP A 327 2.36 2.44 -30.05
C ASP A 327 1.47 3.71 -30.14
N LYS A 328 1.38 4.48 -29.05
CA LYS A 328 0.58 5.71 -29.02
C LYS A 328 1.48 6.95 -29.19
N PRO A 329 1.00 8.01 -29.86
CA PRO A 329 1.74 9.28 -29.97
C PRO A 329 2.18 9.78 -28.57
N ASN A 330 3.39 10.29 -28.47
CA ASN A 330 3.97 10.85 -27.24
C ASN A 330 3.95 9.87 -26.04
N SER A 331 4.03 8.57 -26.31
CA SER A 331 4.10 7.55 -25.26
C SER A 331 5.37 6.71 -25.35
N HIS A 332 5.82 6.21 -24.23
CA HIS A 332 6.88 5.21 -24.15
C HIS A 332 6.31 3.79 -24.29
N LEU A 333 7.17 2.81 -24.60
CA LEU A 333 6.81 1.40 -24.65
C LEU A 333 6.18 0.97 -23.32
N SER A 334 5.02 0.35 -23.39
CA SER A 334 4.42 -0.33 -22.23
C SER A 334 5.30 -1.51 -21.80
N PRO A 335 5.28 -1.93 -20.50
CA PRO A 335 6.09 -3.06 -20.06
C PRO A 335 5.97 -4.26 -21.01
N PRO A 336 7.07 -4.69 -21.68
CA PRO A 336 7.03 -5.62 -22.82
C PRO A 336 6.84 -7.06 -22.39
N LYS A 337 5.64 -7.40 -21.88
CA LYS A 337 5.33 -8.75 -21.34
C LYS A 337 5.35 -9.82 -22.44
N LYS A 338 4.73 -9.56 -23.59
CA LYS A 338 4.69 -10.50 -24.71
C LYS A 338 6.07 -10.69 -25.32
N GLN A 339 6.78 -9.58 -25.50
CA GLN A 339 8.13 -9.58 -26.06
C GLN A 339 9.14 -10.33 -25.19
N ILE A 340 9.06 -10.20 -23.86
CA ILE A 340 9.96 -10.97 -22.99
C ILE A 340 9.63 -12.47 -22.97
N GLU A 341 8.35 -12.86 -23.07
CA GLU A 341 7.98 -14.26 -23.24
C GLU A 341 8.54 -14.82 -24.55
N LYS A 342 8.38 -14.08 -25.65
CA LYS A 342 8.94 -14.46 -26.95
C LYS A 342 10.48 -14.53 -26.94
N ALA A 343 11.12 -13.54 -26.32
CA ALA A 343 12.59 -13.57 -26.14
C ALA A 343 13.05 -14.82 -25.36
N ARG A 344 12.33 -15.23 -24.31
CA ARG A 344 12.62 -16.46 -23.55
C ARG A 344 12.55 -17.73 -24.42
N GLU A 345 11.55 -17.82 -25.29
CA GLU A 345 11.44 -18.92 -26.24
C GLU A 345 12.63 -18.96 -27.18
N LEU A 346 13.04 -17.81 -27.75
CA LEU A 346 14.18 -17.69 -28.67
C LEU A 346 15.53 -17.96 -27.99
N VAL A 347 15.68 -17.55 -26.76
CA VAL A 347 16.89 -17.72 -25.94
C VAL A 347 16.99 -19.15 -25.37
N GLY A 348 15.86 -19.82 -25.13
CA GLY A 348 15.81 -21.18 -24.59
C GLY A 348 15.88 -21.27 -23.06
N PHE A 349 15.88 -20.15 -22.34
CA PHE A 349 15.84 -20.12 -20.87
C PHE A 349 15.10 -18.92 -20.30
N HIS A 350 14.67 -19.03 -19.03
CA HIS A 350 13.95 -17.97 -18.35
C HIS A 350 14.91 -16.86 -17.86
N PHE A 351 14.59 -15.62 -18.20
CA PHE A 351 15.23 -14.42 -17.65
C PHE A 351 14.21 -13.30 -17.41
N THR A 352 14.56 -12.32 -16.63
CA THR A 352 13.75 -11.12 -16.36
C THR A 352 14.60 -9.86 -16.57
N ASN A 353 13.96 -8.71 -16.76
CA ASN A 353 14.68 -7.41 -16.81
C ASN A 353 15.54 -7.17 -15.56
N HIS A 354 15.11 -7.71 -14.41
CA HIS A 354 15.88 -7.59 -13.18
C HIS A 354 17.12 -8.50 -13.17
N ASP A 355 17.08 -9.64 -13.86
CA ASP A 355 18.23 -10.52 -14.01
C ASP A 355 19.29 -9.89 -14.93
N LEU A 356 18.88 -9.14 -15.96
CA LEU A 356 19.81 -8.35 -16.80
C LEU A 356 20.56 -7.30 -15.95
N ARG A 357 19.82 -6.53 -15.15
CA ARG A 357 20.42 -5.58 -14.21
C ARG A 357 21.36 -6.26 -13.21
N ARG A 358 21.00 -7.44 -12.71
CA ARG A 358 21.88 -8.20 -11.81
C ARG A 358 23.11 -8.69 -12.52
N THR A 359 23.02 -9.07 -13.79
CA THR A 359 24.17 -9.45 -14.62
C THR A 359 25.16 -8.30 -14.69
N PHE A 360 24.71 -7.08 -15.04
CA PHE A 360 25.53 -5.88 -14.99
C PHE A 360 26.19 -5.68 -13.63
N SER A 361 25.41 -5.70 -12.55
CA SER A 361 25.93 -5.50 -11.18
C SER A 361 26.92 -6.58 -10.75
N THR A 362 26.70 -7.83 -11.17
CA THR A 362 27.60 -8.96 -10.87
C THR A 362 28.92 -8.82 -11.62
N THR A 363 28.89 -8.41 -12.90
CA THR A 363 30.06 -8.13 -13.70
C THR A 363 30.86 -6.97 -13.09
N ALA A 364 30.20 -5.87 -12.74
CA ALA A 364 30.83 -4.74 -12.08
C ALA A 364 31.51 -5.13 -10.75
N HIS A 365 30.86 -5.98 -9.96
CA HIS A 365 31.43 -6.49 -8.71
C HIS A 365 32.69 -7.36 -8.96
N ARG A 366 32.68 -8.20 -9.99
CA ARG A 366 33.85 -9.03 -10.37
C ARG A 366 35.05 -8.20 -10.82
N LEU A 367 34.81 -7.04 -11.41
CA LEU A 367 35.83 -6.08 -11.81
C LEU A 367 36.39 -5.26 -10.62
N ASN A 368 35.97 -5.57 -9.40
CA ASN A 368 36.44 -4.96 -8.15
C ASN A 368 36.27 -3.45 -8.05
N PHE A 369 35.28 -2.87 -8.72
CA PHE A 369 34.95 -1.47 -8.49
C PHE A 369 34.49 -1.26 -7.05
N GLY A 370 34.90 -0.12 -6.48
CA GLY A 370 34.50 0.27 -5.12
C GLY A 370 32.97 0.35 -4.97
N LYS A 371 32.50 0.08 -3.76
CA LYS A 371 31.05 0.10 -3.43
C LYS A 371 30.35 1.36 -3.93
N TYR A 372 30.95 2.53 -3.75
CA TYR A 372 30.34 3.81 -4.14
C TYR A 372 30.18 3.97 -5.65
N THR A 373 31.18 3.53 -6.43
CA THR A 373 31.12 3.49 -7.90
C THR A 373 29.98 2.58 -8.37
N LEU A 374 29.90 1.37 -7.79
CA LEU A 374 28.83 0.44 -8.13
C LEU A 374 27.44 0.99 -7.77
N ASP A 375 27.28 1.50 -6.55
CA ASP A 375 26.02 2.06 -6.08
C ASP A 375 25.59 3.26 -6.96
N ARG A 376 26.55 4.10 -7.40
CA ARG A 376 26.28 5.22 -8.31
C ARG A 376 25.85 4.74 -9.69
N LEU A 377 26.56 3.78 -10.29
CA LEU A 377 26.24 3.22 -11.60
C LEU A 377 24.83 2.61 -11.66
N ILE A 378 24.43 1.89 -10.61
CA ILE A 378 23.12 1.24 -10.57
C ILE A 378 22.02 2.07 -9.88
N ASN A 379 22.31 3.32 -9.54
CA ASN A 379 21.36 4.19 -8.83
C ASN A 379 20.80 3.53 -7.54
N HIS A 380 21.69 3.07 -6.69
CA HIS A 380 21.37 2.50 -5.37
C HIS A 380 21.60 3.54 -4.27
N LYS A 381 20.66 3.75 -3.35
CA LYS A 381 20.86 4.68 -2.23
C LYS A 381 21.91 4.14 -1.26
N THR A 382 22.91 4.95 -0.99
CA THR A 382 23.89 4.73 0.07
C THR A 382 23.44 5.30 1.43
N GLU A 383 22.48 6.23 1.44
CA GLU A 383 22.06 6.96 2.66
C GLU A 383 21.35 6.10 3.71
N ASP A 384 20.62 5.04 3.33
CA ASP A 384 19.90 4.17 4.25
C ASP A 384 20.82 3.16 5.00
N SER A 385 22.12 3.12 4.66
CA SER A 385 23.07 2.19 5.27
C SER A 385 23.71 2.66 6.58
N GLY A 386 23.39 3.90 7.05
CA GLY A 386 24.08 4.50 8.19
C GLY A 386 25.57 4.84 7.90
N ASP A 387 25.99 4.71 6.64
CA ASP A 387 27.36 4.98 6.18
C ASP A 387 27.58 6.49 6.02
N VAL A 388 28.17 7.09 7.04
CA VAL A 388 28.50 8.52 7.05
C VAL A 388 29.47 8.88 5.92
N THR A 389 30.38 7.97 5.55
CA THR A 389 31.39 8.17 4.52
C THR A 389 30.78 8.35 3.12
N ALA A 390 29.63 7.72 2.86
CA ALA A 390 28.89 7.86 1.59
C ALA A 390 28.52 9.32 1.25
N ARG A 391 28.44 10.20 2.25
CA ARG A 391 28.10 11.64 2.07
C ARG A 391 29.31 12.47 1.61
N TYR A 392 30.52 11.97 1.78
CA TYR A 392 31.76 12.68 1.43
C TYR A 392 32.31 12.24 0.06
N VAL A 393 31.88 11.11 -0.47
CA VAL A 393 32.33 10.60 -1.78
C VAL A 393 31.39 11.14 -2.85
N ILE A 394 31.78 12.22 -3.52
CA ILE A 394 31.08 12.78 -4.67
C ILE A 394 31.72 12.22 -5.92
N LEU A 395 31.02 11.33 -6.62
CA LEU A 395 31.44 10.82 -7.93
C LEU A 395 30.69 11.59 -9.02
N ASP A 396 31.43 12.17 -9.94
CA ASP A 396 30.89 12.77 -11.14
C ASP A 396 30.81 11.78 -12.32
N VAL A 397 30.35 12.22 -13.47
CA VAL A 397 30.21 11.33 -14.63
C VAL A 397 31.56 10.88 -15.20
N GLU A 398 32.60 11.67 -15.03
CA GLU A 398 33.94 11.35 -15.52
C GLU A 398 34.54 10.14 -14.77
N ASP A 399 34.30 10.07 -13.45
CA ASP A 399 34.71 8.93 -12.62
C ASP A 399 34.00 7.63 -13.04
N LEU A 400 32.89 7.72 -13.75
CA LEU A 400 32.07 6.57 -14.15
C LEU A 400 32.36 6.10 -15.59
N ARG A 401 33.10 6.87 -16.42
CA ARG A 401 33.37 6.50 -17.82
C ARG A 401 34.17 5.22 -17.94
N GLU A 402 35.30 5.18 -17.28
CA GLU A 402 36.19 3.99 -17.34
C GLU A 402 35.51 2.74 -16.74
N PRO A 403 34.91 2.80 -15.53
CA PRO A 403 34.12 1.69 -15.01
C PRO A 403 33.03 1.18 -15.97
N MET A 404 32.30 2.09 -16.60
CA MET A 404 31.22 1.75 -17.53
C MET A 404 31.74 1.06 -18.78
N ASN A 405 32.86 1.53 -19.33
CA ASN A 405 33.52 0.91 -20.48
C ASN A 405 34.04 -0.49 -20.13
N GLN A 406 34.75 -0.67 -19.02
CA GLN A 406 35.24 -1.97 -18.59
C GLN A 406 34.15 -2.99 -18.37
N ILE A 407 33.00 -2.58 -17.77
CA ILE A 407 31.84 -3.46 -17.63
C ILE A 407 31.27 -3.83 -19.00
N THR A 408 31.16 -2.86 -19.90
CA THR A 408 30.66 -3.08 -21.26
C THR A 408 31.55 -4.08 -22.00
N GLU A 409 32.86 -3.89 -22.02
CA GLU A 409 33.82 -4.80 -22.66
C GLU A 409 33.78 -6.21 -22.03
N SER A 410 33.70 -6.30 -20.71
CA SER A 410 33.60 -7.58 -19.99
C SER A 410 32.32 -8.35 -20.36
N ILE A 411 31.19 -7.69 -20.50
CA ILE A 411 29.93 -8.32 -20.96
C ILE A 411 30.04 -8.69 -22.44
N TRP A 412 30.58 -7.78 -23.27
CA TRP A 412 30.66 -7.97 -24.70
C TRP A 412 31.61 -9.11 -25.10
N SER A 413 32.74 -9.26 -24.41
CA SER A 413 33.66 -10.37 -24.62
C SER A 413 33.05 -11.75 -24.40
N GLN A 414 31.97 -11.85 -23.66
CA GLN A 414 31.21 -13.11 -23.44
C GLN A 414 30.07 -13.30 -24.49
N ILE A 415 29.79 -12.27 -25.29
CA ILE A 415 28.83 -12.32 -26.38
C ILE A 415 29.47 -12.72 -27.71
N GLN A 416 30.71 -12.29 -27.93
CA GLN A 416 31.53 -12.72 -29.09
C GLN A 416 31.90 -14.21 -29.05
#